data_ee78a36f0d0d7a892fa3a334007fcb7c
#
_entry.id   ee78a36f0d0d7a892fa3a334007fcb7c
#
_cell.length_a   1.000
_cell.length_b   1.000
_cell.length_c   1.000
_cell.angle_alpha   90.00
_cell.angle_beta   90.00
_cell.angle_gamma   90.00
#
_symmetry.space_group_name_H-M   'P 1'
#
loop_
_entity.id
_entity.type
_entity.pdbx_description
1 polymer ?
#
loop_
_entity_poly.entity_id
_entity_poly.type
_entity_poly.pdbx_seq_one_letter_code
_entity_poly.pdbx_strand_id
1 'polypeptide(L)'
;SKDRIQNDIEAFNAFNATPGHGITRLTWTPEYISAYRYVINELKQIGAEVTICRAGCIRGRFPGDDPSSPAVMSGSHIDTVLNGGPFDGVVGTITALEAARVVVENDIPHRHPIDVVVFPEEEGSGFGMVLGGSSLWTGGIDPEEIDRLANVEGLTFDEAMRSAGVTVENDSILRAGDIKAMLEVHIEQSVVLDRENISIGIIESIAGLKWCDLVIEGIANHAGGTPMTYRRDALQGAVRIIAGLCGEICELRQQTARLRGENAIDPDLPVNR
;
A
#
# COMPACT_ATOMS: atom_id res chain seq x y z
N SER A 1 -17.93 5.33 16.52
CA SER A 1 -19.31 5.42 15.99
C SER A 1 -19.28 5.63 14.49
N LYS A 2 -20.38 5.32 13.78
CA LYS A 2 -20.45 5.53 12.31
C LYS A 2 -20.16 6.99 11.94
N ASP A 3 -20.72 7.92 12.70
CA ASP A 3 -20.56 9.35 12.41
C ASP A 3 -19.11 9.82 12.60
N ARG A 4 -18.38 9.28 13.58
CA ARG A 4 -16.95 9.60 13.74
C ARG A 4 -16.12 9.08 12.57
N ILE A 5 -16.35 7.84 12.16
CA ILE A 5 -15.67 7.26 10.99
C ILE A 5 -15.92 8.11 9.74
N GLN A 6 -17.17 8.52 9.52
CA GLN A 6 -17.52 9.35 8.38
C GLN A 6 -16.83 10.73 8.45
N ASN A 7 -16.85 11.39 9.60
CA ASN A 7 -16.19 12.68 9.82
C ASN A 7 -14.67 12.58 9.60
N ASP A 8 -14.06 11.51 10.09
CA ASP A 8 -12.62 11.27 9.87
C ASP A 8 -12.31 11.09 8.38
N ILE A 9 -13.12 10.30 7.65
CA ILE A 9 -12.95 10.11 6.19
C ILE A 9 -13.11 11.45 5.45
N GLU A 10 -14.08 12.27 5.82
CA GLU A 10 -14.29 13.59 5.21
C GLU A 10 -13.11 14.52 5.49
N ALA A 11 -12.57 14.52 6.72
CA ALA A 11 -11.37 15.27 7.07
C ALA A 11 -10.14 14.82 6.25
N PHE A 12 -9.96 13.52 6.08
CA PHE A 12 -8.89 12.98 5.24
C PHE A 12 -9.03 13.36 3.77
N ASN A 13 -10.25 13.35 3.24
CA ASN A 13 -10.52 13.73 1.85
C ASN A 13 -10.25 15.22 1.57
N ALA A 14 -10.22 16.06 2.59
CA ALA A 14 -9.83 17.45 2.47
C ALA A 14 -8.30 17.63 2.29
N PHE A 15 -7.47 16.67 2.72
CA PHE A 15 -6.03 16.66 2.49
C PHE A 15 -5.72 16.11 1.09
N ASN A 16 -5.89 16.94 0.06
CA ASN A 16 -5.90 16.51 -1.34
C ASN A 16 -5.31 17.57 -2.25
N ALA A 17 -4.29 17.22 -3.03
CA ALA A 17 -3.63 18.11 -4.00
C ALA A 17 -4.44 18.27 -5.30
N THR A 18 -5.42 17.40 -5.60
CA THR A 18 -6.20 17.42 -6.85
C THR A 18 -7.72 17.45 -6.62
N PRO A 19 -8.27 18.49 -5.94
CA PRO A 19 -9.70 18.56 -5.67
C PRO A 19 -10.53 18.46 -6.95
N GLY A 20 -11.56 17.59 -6.95
CA GLY A 20 -12.43 17.37 -8.10
C GLY A 20 -11.94 16.34 -9.11
N HIS A 21 -10.75 15.77 -8.93
CA HIS A 21 -10.16 14.77 -9.82
C HIS A 21 -9.76 13.46 -9.09
N GLY A 22 -10.32 13.18 -7.94
CA GLY A 22 -9.91 12.13 -7.04
C GLY A 22 -9.06 12.66 -5.91
N ILE A 23 -8.40 11.78 -5.17
CA ILE A 23 -7.52 12.13 -4.05
C ILE A 23 -6.06 11.91 -4.45
N THR A 24 -5.23 12.95 -4.28
CA THR A 24 -3.78 12.85 -4.45
C THR A 24 -3.11 13.32 -3.17
N ARG A 25 -2.45 12.39 -2.50
CA ARG A 25 -1.74 12.60 -1.23
C ARG A 25 -0.49 11.73 -1.20
N LEU A 26 0.52 12.18 -1.95
CA LEU A 26 1.78 11.44 -2.05
C LEU A 26 2.59 11.59 -0.77
N THR A 27 3.35 10.58 -0.45
CA THR A 27 4.19 10.53 0.75
C THR A 27 5.08 11.76 0.87
N TRP A 28 5.13 12.35 2.07
CA TRP A 28 5.88 13.54 2.48
C TRP A 28 5.47 14.86 1.81
N THR A 29 4.41 14.88 1.01
CA THR A 29 3.82 16.15 0.52
C THR A 29 3.09 16.89 1.65
N PRO A 30 2.76 18.20 1.47
CA PRO A 30 2.00 18.97 2.47
C PRO A 30 0.65 18.34 2.84
N GLU A 31 -0.04 17.74 1.87
CA GLU A 31 -1.31 17.03 2.07
C GLU A 31 -1.11 15.79 2.91
N TYR A 32 -0.07 15.01 2.62
CA TYR A 32 0.29 13.84 3.42
C TYR A 32 0.62 14.23 4.86
N ILE A 33 1.45 15.25 5.05
CA ILE A 33 1.84 15.74 6.39
C ILE A 33 0.64 16.26 7.19
N SER A 34 -0.34 16.85 6.52
CA SER A 34 -1.58 17.27 7.17
C SER A 34 -2.38 16.08 7.69
N ALA A 35 -2.55 15.03 6.88
CA ALA A 35 -3.18 13.77 7.27
C ALA A 35 -2.36 13.03 8.35
N TYR A 36 -1.05 12.99 8.21
CA TYR A 36 -0.12 12.37 9.14
C TYR A 36 -0.22 13.00 10.55
N ARG A 37 -0.22 14.32 10.62
CA ARG A 37 -0.41 15.08 11.87
C ARG A 37 -1.80 14.91 12.44
N TYR A 38 -2.82 14.78 11.60
CA TYR A 38 -4.18 14.47 12.04
C TYR A 38 -4.20 13.17 12.83
N VAL A 39 -3.66 12.07 12.30
CA VAL A 39 -3.60 10.77 13.00
C VAL A 39 -2.84 10.88 14.32
N ILE A 40 -1.67 11.52 14.32
CA ILE A 40 -0.88 11.71 15.54
C ILE A 40 -1.69 12.45 16.63
N ASN A 41 -2.40 13.51 16.24
CA ASN A 41 -3.21 14.30 17.17
C ASN A 41 -4.38 13.48 17.75
N GLU A 42 -5.10 12.76 16.90
CA GLU A 42 -6.20 11.90 17.33
C GLU A 42 -5.73 10.79 18.27
N LEU A 43 -4.61 10.14 17.96
CA LEU A 43 -4.00 9.13 18.85
C LEU A 43 -3.61 9.72 20.21
N LYS A 44 -2.98 10.89 20.21
CA LYS A 44 -2.61 11.58 21.46
C LYS A 44 -3.83 12.00 22.29
N GLN A 45 -4.90 12.47 21.64
CA GLN A 45 -6.13 12.87 22.34
C GLN A 45 -6.79 11.71 23.09
N ILE A 46 -6.70 10.50 22.59
CA ILE A 46 -7.22 9.30 23.24
C ILE A 46 -6.19 8.59 24.14
N GLY A 47 -5.06 9.23 24.41
CA GLY A 47 -4.08 8.77 25.41
C GLY A 47 -3.07 7.75 24.90
N ALA A 48 -2.88 7.59 23.60
CA ALA A 48 -1.84 6.75 23.06
C ALA A 48 -0.43 7.32 23.32
N GLU A 49 0.52 6.45 23.61
CA GLU A 49 1.94 6.74 23.51
C GLU A 49 2.31 6.69 22.02
N VAL A 50 2.49 7.87 21.40
CA VAL A 50 2.81 7.99 19.99
C VAL A 50 4.31 8.05 19.78
N THR A 51 4.84 7.17 18.94
CA THR A 51 6.24 7.10 18.54
C THR A 51 6.36 7.09 17.03
N ILE A 52 7.27 7.89 16.48
CA ILE A 52 7.64 7.80 15.08
C ILE A 52 8.74 6.76 14.92
N CYS A 53 8.38 5.65 14.30
CA CYS A 53 9.25 4.52 14.10
C CYS A 53 10.05 4.67 12.80
N ARG A 54 10.86 3.66 12.49
CA ARG A 54 11.65 3.57 11.27
C ARG A 54 10.81 3.90 10.04
N ALA A 55 11.42 4.53 9.05
CA ALA A 55 10.76 5.01 7.84
C ALA A 55 9.63 6.04 8.06
N GLY A 56 9.53 6.63 9.24
CA GLY A 56 8.43 7.55 9.55
C GLY A 56 7.09 6.86 9.82
N CYS A 57 7.07 5.55 10.07
CA CYS A 57 5.85 4.86 10.48
C CYS A 57 5.32 5.41 11.81
N ILE A 58 4.03 5.70 11.88
CA ILE A 58 3.38 6.06 13.15
C ILE A 58 3.10 4.79 13.93
N ARG A 59 3.38 4.80 15.23
CA ARG A 59 2.89 3.81 16.19
C ARG A 59 2.25 4.53 17.36
N GLY A 60 0.93 4.37 17.52
CA GLY A 60 0.20 4.80 18.71
C GLY A 60 -0.08 3.62 19.61
N ARG A 61 0.58 3.53 20.77
CA ARG A 61 0.51 2.38 21.68
C ARG A 61 -0.39 2.61 22.87
N PHE A 62 -1.21 1.62 23.16
CA PHE A 62 -2.01 1.47 24.39
C PHE A 62 -1.48 0.23 25.14
N PRO A 63 -0.88 0.39 26.34
CA PRO A 63 -0.01 -0.64 26.90
C PRO A 63 -0.70 -1.95 27.35
N GLY A 64 -1.99 -1.91 27.70
CA GLY A 64 -2.70 -3.07 28.26
C GLY A 64 -2.19 -3.49 29.65
N ASP A 65 -2.64 -4.67 30.13
CA ASP A 65 -2.27 -5.21 31.45
C ASP A 65 -0.83 -5.79 31.48
N ASP A 66 -0.32 -6.22 30.31
CA ASP A 66 1.03 -6.77 30.16
C ASP A 66 1.78 -6.04 29.03
N PRO A 67 2.36 -4.85 29.36
CA PRO A 67 3.04 -4.01 28.36
C PRO A 67 4.26 -4.66 27.68
N SER A 68 4.79 -5.73 28.28
CA SER A 68 5.94 -6.47 27.74
C SER A 68 5.55 -7.57 26.75
N SER A 69 4.26 -7.90 26.67
CA SER A 69 3.79 -8.93 25.73
C SER A 69 3.76 -8.42 24.28
N PRO A 70 3.82 -9.32 23.29
CA PRO A 70 3.68 -8.94 21.89
C PRO A 70 2.37 -8.19 21.61
N ALA A 71 2.44 -7.10 20.83
CA ALA A 71 1.30 -6.23 20.57
C ALA A 71 0.29 -6.85 19.59
N VAL A 72 -0.98 -6.50 19.73
CA VAL A 72 -1.98 -6.60 18.67
C VAL A 72 -1.95 -5.29 17.88
N MET A 73 -1.64 -5.38 16.59
CA MET A 73 -1.44 -4.24 15.71
C MET A 73 -2.62 -4.09 14.75
N SER A 74 -3.06 -2.86 14.51
CA SER A 74 -4.03 -2.57 13.46
C SER A 74 -3.71 -1.21 12.83
N GLY A 75 -3.98 -1.07 11.54
CA GLY A 75 -3.72 0.14 10.79
C GLY A 75 -3.63 -0.14 9.31
N SER A 76 -3.15 0.82 8.55
CA SER A 76 -2.94 0.77 7.12
C SER A 76 -2.03 1.92 6.68
N HIS A 77 -2.24 2.46 5.49
CA HIS A 77 -1.55 3.63 4.94
C HIS A 77 -2.49 4.83 4.78
N ILE A 78 -1.91 5.98 4.46
CA ILE A 78 -2.66 7.21 4.20
C ILE A 78 -2.20 7.91 2.91
N ASP A 79 -1.11 7.46 2.29
CA ASP A 79 -0.74 7.86 0.94
C ASP A 79 -1.71 7.29 -0.09
N THR A 80 -1.70 7.87 -1.29
CA THR A 80 -2.58 7.47 -2.38
C THR A 80 -1.81 7.41 -3.69
N VAL A 81 -2.34 6.70 -4.67
CA VAL A 81 -1.99 6.92 -6.07
C VAL A 81 -2.44 8.31 -6.53
N LEU A 82 -1.96 8.76 -7.69
CA LEU A 82 -2.48 9.99 -8.32
C LEU A 82 -3.97 9.83 -8.65
N ASN A 83 -4.77 10.78 -8.19
CA ASN A 83 -6.24 10.78 -8.40
C ASN A 83 -6.91 9.49 -7.92
N GLY A 84 -6.44 8.94 -6.80
CA GLY A 84 -6.94 7.72 -6.20
C GLY A 84 -8.35 7.84 -5.63
N GLY A 85 -8.84 6.73 -5.07
CA GLY A 85 -10.11 6.67 -4.36
C GLY A 85 -10.03 7.29 -2.96
N PRO A 86 -11.18 7.66 -2.37
CA PRO A 86 -11.21 8.32 -1.06
C PRO A 86 -11.10 7.36 0.13
N PHE A 87 -11.03 6.04 -0.11
CA PHE A 87 -11.14 5.02 0.94
C PHE A 87 -9.90 4.14 1.08
N ASP A 88 -9.08 4.08 0.04
CA ASP A 88 -7.91 3.20 -0.03
C ASP A 88 -6.90 3.56 1.07
N GLY A 89 -6.49 2.57 1.86
CA GLY A 89 -5.68 2.71 3.06
C GLY A 89 -6.35 3.49 4.20
N VAL A 90 -7.06 4.57 3.86
CA VAL A 90 -7.72 5.48 4.81
C VAL A 90 -8.74 4.73 5.68
N VAL A 91 -9.53 3.82 5.10
CA VAL A 91 -10.50 3.02 5.86
C VAL A 91 -9.80 2.17 6.92
N GLY A 92 -8.68 1.55 6.59
CA GLY A 92 -7.90 0.74 7.54
C GLY A 92 -7.35 1.57 8.69
N THR A 93 -6.76 2.73 8.38
CA THR A 93 -6.24 3.66 9.38
C THR A 93 -7.35 4.19 10.30
N ILE A 94 -8.47 4.64 9.74
CA ILE A 94 -9.58 5.22 10.52
C ILE A 94 -10.31 4.16 11.35
N THR A 95 -10.50 2.96 10.82
CA THR A 95 -11.13 1.88 11.59
C THR A 95 -10.25 1.39 12.74
N ALA A 96 -8.93 1.36 12.57
CA ALA A 96 -8.00 1.07 13.65
C ALA A 96 -8.05 2.15 14.75
N LEU A 97 -8.07 3.42 14.35
CA LEU A 97 -8.23 4.56 15.27
C LEU A 97 -9.55 4.49 16.03
N GLU A 98 -10.67 4.22 15.34
CA GLU A 98 -11.98 4.09 15.97
C GLU A 98 -12.05 2.87 16.90
N ALA A 99 -11.43 1.75 16.55
CA ALA A 99 -11.33 0.59 17.43
C ALA A 99 -10.61 0.94 18.73
N ALA A 100 -9.48 1.67 18.64
CA ALA A 100 -8.76 2.15 19.81
C ALA A 100 -9.62 3.12 20.66
N ARG A 101 -10.33 4.06 20.04
CA ARG A 101 -11.28 4.94 20.74
C ARG A 101 -12.33 4.14 21.51
N VAL A 102 -12.92 3.12 20.88
CA VAL A 102 -13.92 2.26 21.55
C VAL A 102 -13.34 1.52 22.74
N VAL A 103 -12.12 0.99 22.61
CA VAL A 103 -11.44 0.31 23.72
C VAL A 103 -11.22 1.25 24.89
N VAL A 104 -10.69 2.45 24.64
CA VAL A 104 -10.39 3.43 25.69
C VAL A 104 -11.67 4.00 26.32
N GLU A 105 -12.66 4.42 25.52
CA GLU A 105 -13.90 5.03 25.98
C GLU A 105 -14.78 4.10 26.82
N ASN A 106 -14.65 2.79 26.64
CA ASN A 106 -15.43 1.79 27.38
C ASN A 106 -14.58 1.01 28.38
N ASP A 107 -13.36 1.44 28.66
CA ASP A 107 -12.44 0.77 29.58
C ASP A 107 -12.35 -0.75 29.32
N ILE A 108 -12.27 -1.13 28.03
CA ILE A 108 -12.24 -2.56 27.65
C ILE A 108 -10.90 -3.14 28.06
N PRO A 109 -10.90 -4.12 29.01
CA PRO A 109 -9.65 -4.70 29.47
C PRO A 109 -8.98 -5.51 28.35
N HIS A 110 -7.68 -5.29 28.18
CA HIS A 110 -6.88 -6.04 27.22
C HIS A 110 -5.51 -6.36 27.79
N ARG A 111 -5.07 -7.59 27.58
CA ARG A 111 -3.78 -8.07 28.10
C ARG A 111 -2.62 -7.51 27.28
N HIS A 112 -2.68 -7.69 25.95
CA HIS A 112 -1.62 -7.29 25.05
C HIS A 112 -1.67 -5.79 24.76
N PRO A 113 -0.54 -5.14 24.53
CA PRO A 113 -0.56 -3.79 23.96
C PRO A 113 -1.36 -3.76 22.65
N ILE A 114 -2.10 -2.67 22.43
CA ILE A 114 -2.73 -2.37 21.15
C ILE A 114 -1.91 -1.30 20.47
N ASP A 115 -1.44 -1.57 19.25
CA ASP A 115 -0.72 -0.62 18.42
C ASP A 115 -1.58 -0.20 17.21
N VAL A 116 -1.91 1.08 17.12
CA VAL A 116 -2.45 1.67 15.89
C VAL A 116 -1.28 2.19 15.07
N VAL A 117 -1.19 1.76 13.81
CA VAL A 117 -0.04 2.05 12.95
C VAL A 117 -0.43 2.69 11.64
N VAL A 118 0.49 3.52 11.10
CA VAL A 118 0.40 4.05 9.74
C VAL A 118 1.73 3.81 9.04
N PHE A 119 1.66 3.21 7.86
CA PHE A 119 2.81 2.95 7.02
C PHE A 119 2.88 3.99 5.90
N PRO A 120 3.99 4.75 5.75
CA PRO A 120 4.19 5.64 4.61
C PRO A 120 4.64 4.87 3.37
N GLU A 121 4.38 5.44 2.19
CA GLU A 121 4.81 4.91 0.88
C GLU A 121 4.35 3.48 0.63
N GLU A 122 3.07 3.20 0.93
CA GLU A 122 2.47 1.88 0.64
C GLU A 122 2.25 1.73 -0.87
N GLU A 123 1.67 2.73 -1.51
CA GLU A 123 1.31 2.78 -2.92
C GLU A 123 2.53 2.93 -3.87
N GLY A 124 3.67 3.35 -3.35
CA GLY A 124 4.86 3.59 -4.15
C GLY A 124 4.77 4.79 -5.09
N SER A 125 3.75 5.62 -4.95
CA SER A 125 3.50 6.74 -5.86
C SER A 125 4.39 7.96 -5.62
N GLY A 126 5.00 8.07 -4.44
CA GLY A 126 5.91 9.14 -4.07
C GLY A 126 7.33 8.90 -4.55
N PHE A 127 7.86 7.70 -4.29
CA PHE A 127 9.28 7.35 -4.52
C PHE A 127 9.47 6.10 -5.38
N GLY A 128 8.40 5.43 -5.81
CA GLY A 128 8.47 4.26 -6.70
C GLY A 128 8.69 2.92 -5.98
N MET A 129 8.53 2.86 -4.66
CA MET A 129 8.69 1.63 -3.89
C MET A 129 7.41 1.28 -3.13
N VAL A 130 6.64 0.35 -3.68
CA VAL A 130 5.43 -0.20 -3.03
C VAL A 130 5.78 -0.87 -1.71
N LEU A 131 4.95 -0.68 -0.67
CA LEU A 131 5.15 -1.15 0.70
C LEU A 131 6.44 -0.62 1.35
N GLY A 132 6.93 0.56 0.94
CA GLY A 132 8.22 1.10 1.35
C GLY A 132 8.38 1.20 2.86
N GLY A 133 7.45 1.85 3.54
CA GLY A 133 7.51 2.07 4.99
C GLY A 133 7.47 0.79 5.80
N SER A 134 6.51 -0.10 5.53
CA SER A 134 6.38 -1.37 6.23
C SER A 134 7.58 -2.29 5.99
N SER A 135 8.09 -2.35 4.76
CA SER A 135 9.27 -3.14 4.41
C SER A 135 10.54 -2.65 5.09
N LEU A 136 10.74 -1.32 5.15
CA LEU A 136 11.86 -0.72 5.90
C LEU A 136 11.75 -0.99 7.40
N TRP A 137 10.55 -0.85 7.97
CA TRP A 137 10.37 -1.06 9.40
C TRP A 137 10.58 -2.51 9.81
N THR A 138 10.19 -3.47 8.97
CA THR A 138 10.39 -4.91 9.22
C THR A 138 11.78 -5.42 8.81
N GLY A 139 12.61 -4.59 8.19
CA GLY A 139 13.92 -4.99 7.66
C GLY A 139 13.83 -5.87 6.42
N GLY A 140 12.71 -5.80 5.69
CA GLY A 140 12.49 -6.51 4.43
C GLY A 140 13.25 -5.92 3.25
N ILE A 141 13.62 -4.63 3.35
CA ILE A 141 14.49 -3.92 2.40
C ILE A 141 15.61 -3.19 3.14
N ASP A 142 16.73 -2.98 2.45
CA ASP A 142 17.83 -2.20 2.96
C ASP A 142 17.49 -0.69 2.86
N PRO A 143 17.79 0.13 3.89
CA PRO A 143 17.65 1.59 3.79
C PRO A 143 18.35 2.20 2.57
N GLU A 144 19.50 1.66 2.16
CA GLU A 144 20.18 2.13 0.97
C GLU A 144 19.38 1.93 -0.34
N GLU A 145 18.43 1.00 -0.37
CA GLU A 145 17.60 0.79 -1.56
C GLU A 145 16.59 1.92 -1.74
N ILE A 146 15.93 2.33 -0.66
CA ILE A 146 14.96 3.42 -0.74
C ILE A 146 15.66 4.78 -0.89
N ASP A 147 16.86 4.94 -0.33
CA ASP A 147 17.64 6.18 -0.45
C ASP A 147 18.20 6.42 -1.87
N ARG A 148 18.15 5.41 -2.74
CA ARG A 148 18.45 5.57 -4.17
C ARG A 148 17.27 6.10 -4.98
N LEU A 149 16.08 6.05 -4.41
CA LEU A 149 14.86 6.51 -5.04
C LEU A 149 14.62 7.97 -4.66
N ALA A 150 14.19 8.77 -5.62
CA ALA A 150 13.90 10.17 -5.42
C ALA A 150 12.50 10.50 -5.92
N ASN A 151 11.85 11.42 -5.24
CA ASN A 151 10.58 11.97 -5.69
C ASN A 151 10.77 12.89 -6.93
N VAL A 152 9.68 13.42 -7.44
CA VAL A 152 9.71 14.30 -8.64
C VAL A 152 10.51 15.60 -8.43
N GLU A 153 10.79 15.97 -7.20
CA GLU A 153 11.62 17.13 -6.83
C GLU A 153 13.11 16.79 -6.70
N GLY A 154 13.45 15.50 -6.84
CA GLY A 154 14.82 14.98 -6.72
C GLY A 154 15.28 14.76 -5.28
N LEU A 155 14.39 14.81 -4.29
CA LEU A 155 14.71 14.50 -2.90
C LEU A 155 14.59 13.00 -2.66
N THR A 156 15.57 12.41 -1.95
CA THR A 156 15.47 11.04 -1.47
C THR A 156 14.36 10.90 -0.42
N PHE A 157 13.95 9.67 -0.12
CA PHE A 157 12.89 9.42 0.86
C PHE A 157 13.20 10.07 2.23
N ASP A 158 14.42 9.89 2.71
CA ASP A 158 14.88 10.43 3.99
C ASP A 158 15.01 11.96 3.98
N GLU A 159 15.52 12.55 2.88
CA GLU A 159 15.58 14.01 2.71
C GLU A 159 14.19 14.63 2.67
N ALA A 160 13.23 14.02 1.96
CA ALA A 160 11.87 14.51 1.90
C ALA A 160 11.17 14.39 3.26
N MET A 161 11.34 13.27 3.98
CA MET A 161 10.82 13.05 5.33
C MET A 161 11.33 14.12 6.31
N ARG A 162 12.64 14.38 6.33
CA ARG A 162 13.24 15.42 7.18
C ARG A 162 12.77 16.82 6.78
N SER A 163 12.68 17.12 5.49
CA SER A 163 12.20 18.41 4.99
C SER A 163 10.74 18.66 5.38
N ALA A 164 9.95 17.59 5.50
CA ALA A 164 8.57 17.64 5.98
C ALA A 164 8.47 17.78 7.53
N GLY A 165 9.62 17.79 8.23
CA GLY A 165 9.70 17.94 9.68
C GLY A 165 9.35 16.67 10.45
N VAL A 166 9.48 15.51 9.82
CA VAL A 166 9.31 14.20 10.47
C VAL A 166 10.67 13.69 10.95
N THR A 167 10.73 13.30 12.22
CA THR A 167 11.94 12.78 12.85
C THR A 167 11.65 11.40 13.43
N VAL A 168 12.46 10.41 13.07
CA VAL A 168 12.38 9.07 13.63
C VAL A 168 12.85 9.11 15.10
N GLU A 169 12.01 8.62 16.00
CA GLU A 169 12.25 8.53 17.45
C GLU A 169 12.73 7.13 17.84
N ASN A 170 12.30 6.12 17.10
CA ASN A 170 12.68 4.72 17.29
C ASN A 170 13.00 4.05 15.95
N ASP A 171 14.29 3.87 15.68
CA ASP A 171 14.79 3.22 14.45
C ASP A 171 14.92 1.68 14.57
N SER A 172 14.36 1.08 15.61
CA SER A 172 14.40 -0.37 15.80
C SER A 172 13.59 -1.09 14.73
N ILE A 173 14.14 -2.19 14.21
CA ILE A 173 13.41 -3.08 13.30
C ILE A 173 12.31 -3.79 14.08
N LEU A 174 11.10 -3.77 13.54
CA LEU A 174 9.97 -4.52 14.03
C LEU A 174 10.15 -6.01 13.70
N ARG A 175 10.12 -6.86 14.71
CA ARG A 175 10.35 -8.31 14.58
C ARG A 175 9.06 -9.08 14.76
N ALA A 176 8.99 -10.27 14.18
CA ALA A 176 7.83 -11.15 14.33
C ALA A 176 7.45 -11.42 15.80
N GLY A 177 8.43 -11.47 16.72
CA GLY A 177 8.18 -11.65 18.15
C GLY A 177 7.58 -10.44 18.86
N ASP A 178 7.61 -9.25 18.26
CA ASP A 178 7.07 -8.03 18.83
C ASP A 178 5.54 -7.91 18.60
N ILE A 179 5.02 -8.71 17.68
CA ILE A 179 3.62 -8.70 17.23
C ILE A 179 2.95 -10.03 17.55
N LYS A 180 1.80 -9.98 18.19
CA LYS A 180 0.91 -11.12 18.43
C LYS A 180 0.04 -11.42 17.22
N ALA A 181 -0.53 -10.37 16.64
CA ALA A 181 -1.36 -10.41 15.44
C ALA A 181 -1.40 -9.01 14.82
N MET A 182 -1.60 -8.97 13.51
CA MET A 182 -1.96 -7.75 12.79
C MET A 182 -3.30 -7.95 12.10
N LEU A 183 -4.17 -6.94 12.22
CA LEU A 183 -5.45 -6.88 11.53
C LEU A 183 -5.50 -5.60 10.71
N GLU A 184 -5.81 -5.72 9.45
CA GLU A 184 -6.01 -4.59 8.57
C GLU A 184 -7.40 -4.69 7.93
N VAL A 185 -8.19 -3.62 8.07
CA VAL A 185 -9.43 -3.46 7.34
C VAL A 185 -9.11 -2.75 6.05
N HIS A 186 -9.49 -3.36 4.94
CA HIS A 186 -9.20 -2.79 3.61
C HIS A 186 -10.44 -2.84 2.72
N ILE A 187 -10.52 -1.92 1.76
CA ILE A 187 -11.52 -2.01 0.70
C ILE A 187 -11.20 -3.19 -0.23
N GLU A 188 -12.21 -3.76 -0.84
CA GLU A 188 -12.02 -4.95 -1.68
C GLU A 188 -11.13 -4.70 -2.91
N GLN A 189 -11.13 -3.50 -3.48
CA GLN A 189 -10.48 -3.14 -4.75
C GLN A 189 -10.84 -4.07 -5.93
N SER A 190 -11.96 -4.79 -5.81
CA SER A 190 -12.47 -5.77 -6.76
C SER A 190 -14.00 -5.69 -6.82
N VAL A 191 -14.65 -6.69 -7.41
CA VAL A 191 -16.09 -6.73 -7.60
C VAL A 191 -16.74 -8.00 -7.05
N VAL A 192 -15.99 -8.87 -6.40
CA VAL A 192 -16.47 -10.20 -5.99
C VAL A 192 -17.43 -10.08 -4.81
N LEU A 193 -17.00 -9.41 -3.73
CA LEU A 193 -17.85 -9.24 -2.55
C LEU A 193 -19.09 -8.41 -2.87
N ASP A 194 -18.95 -7.36 -3.68
CA ASP A 194 -20.07 -6.52 -4.11
C ASP A 194 -21.09 -7.32 -4.91
N ARG A 195 -20.67 -8.10 -5.90
CA ARG A 195 -21.57 -8.94 -6.72
C ARG A 195 -22.24 -10.05 -5.94
N GLU A 196 -21.58 -10.59 -4.95
CA GLU A 196 -22.09 -11.67 -4.11
C GLU A 196 -22.85 -11.15 -2.87
N ASN A 197 -22.95 -9.82 -2.69
CA ASN A 197 -23.56 -9.17 -1.51
C ASN A 197 -22.95 -9.62 -0.20
N ILE A 198 -21.63 -9.81 -0.18
CA ILE A 198 -20.86 -10.16 1.02
C ILE A 198 -20.28 -8.88 1.61
N SER A 199 -20.65 -8.57 2.85
CA SER A 199 -20.20 -7.32 3.51
C SER A 199 -18.74 -7.36 3.95
N ILE A 200 -18.22 -8.53 4.33
CA ILE A 200 -16.86 -8.70 4.85
C ILE A 200 -16.29 -10.01 4.30
N GLY A 201 -15.12 -9.94 3.66
CA GLY A 201 -14.33 -11.09 3.26
C GLY A 201 -13.08 -11.23 4.13
N ILE A 202 -12.67 -12.46 4.39
CA ILE A 202 -11.38 -12.76 5.01
C ILE A 202 -10.41 -13.14 3.90
N ILE A 203 -9.27 -12.41 3.82
CA ILE A 203 -8.25 -12.67 2.82
C ILE A 203 -7.46 -13.92 3.21
N GLU A 204 -7.50 -14.93 2.37
CA GLU A 204 -6.73 -16.17 2.54
C GLU A 204 -5.40 -16.16 1.79
N SER A 205 -5.33 -15.36 0.71
CA SER A 205 -4.11 -15.24 -0.10
C SER A 205 -4.08 -13.91 -0.86
N ILE A 206 -2.87 -13.42 -1.12
CA ILE A 206 -2.63 -12.23 -1.94
C ILE A 206 -1.83 -12.66 -3.17
N ALA A 207 -2.26 -12.20 -4.35
CA ALA A 207 -1.54 -12.48 -5.60
C ALA A 207 -0.15 -11.85 -5.57
N GLY A 208 0.86 -12.62 -5.97
CA GLY A 208 2.19 -12.07 -6.18
C GLY A 208 2.21 -11.14 -7.39
N LEU A 209 2.94 -10.03 -7.27
CA LEU A 209 3.10 -9.03 -8.32
C LEU A 209 4.58 -8.89 -8.69
N LYS A 210 4.86 -8.74 -9.98
CA LYS A 210 6.18 -8.37 -10.47
C LYS A 210 6.04 -7.36 -11.60
N TRP A 211 6.70 -6.24 -11.46
CA TRP A 211 6.75 -5.19 -12.46
C TRP A 211 8.09 -5.26 -13.19
N CYS A 212 8.04 -5.08 -14.50
CA CYS A 212 9.24 -5.06 -15.33
C CYS A 212 9.08 -4.01 -16.43
N ASP A 213 10.10 -3.21 -16.61
CA ASP A 213 10.22 -2.34 -17.76
C ASP A 213 10.94 -3.08 -18.89
N LEU A 214 10.38 -3.04 -20.09
CA LEU A 214 10.94 -3.66 -21.26
C LEU A 214 11.25 -2.61 -22.33
N VAL A 215 12.52 -2.37 -22.58
CA VAL A 215 12.99 -1.48 -23.64
C VAL A 215 13.34 -2.31 -24.87
N ILE A 216 12.70 -2.00 -26.01
CA ILE A 216 12.94 -2.69 -27.28
C ILE A 216 13.46 -1.67 -28.28
N GLU A 217 14.70 -1.84 -28.69
CA GLU A 217 15.35 -0.96 -29.64
C GLU A 217 15.24 -1.48 -31.09
N GLY A 218 14.81 -0.60 -31.98
CA GLY A 218 14.74 -0.84 -33.41
C GLY A 218 15.56 0.15 -34.21
N ILE A 219 15.48 0.05 -35.52
CA ILE A 219 16.15 0.97 -36.45
C ILE A 219 15.12 1.58 -37.38
N ALA A 220 15.03 2.92 -37.38
CA ALA A 220 14.18 3.64 -38.31
C ALA A 220 14.71 3.51 -39.75
N ASN A 221 13.87 3.02 -40.65
CA ASN A 221 14.18 2.80 -42.05
C ASN A 221 13.02 3.20 -42.98
N HIS A 222 13.30 3.42 -44.23
CA HIS A 222 12.29 3.70 -45.23
C HIS A 222 11.34 2.50 -45.41
N ALA A 223 10.03 2.74 -45.27
CA ALA A 223 9.01 1.69 -45.24
C ALA A 223 8.96 0.85 -46.53
N GLY A 224 9.07 1.46 -47.70
CA GLY A 224 9.02 0.78 -49.00
C GLY A 224 10.40 0.32 -49.56
N GLY A 225 11.48 0.96 -49.15
CA GLY A 225 12.81 0.72 -49.73
C GLY A 225 13.69 -0.27 -48.94
N THR A 226 13.34 -0.59 -47.71
CA THR A 226 14.14 -1.49 -46.88
C THR A 226 13.63 -2.90 -46.92
N PRO A 227 14.38 -3.87 -47.44
CA PRO A 227 14.01 -5.29 -47.43
C PRO A 227 13.75 -5.80 -46.01
N MET A 228 12.80 -6.72 -45.84
CA MET A 228 12.39 -7.26 -44.51
C MET A 228 13.57 -7.90 -43.75
N THR A 229 14.50 -8.50 -44.44
CA THR A 229 15.71 -9.15 -43.88
C THR A 229 16.67 -8.18 -43.19
N TYR A 230 16.60 -6.90 -43.53
CA TYR A 230 17.46 -5.85 -42.93
C TYR A 230 16.71 -4.99 -41.87
N ARG A 231 15.45 -5.26 -41.67
CA ARG A 231 14.64 -4.49 -40.68
C ARG A 231 14.92 -4.99 -39.26
N ARG A 232 15.04 -4.01 -38.38
CA ARG A 232 14.94 -4.20 -36.93
C ARG A 232 13.74 -3.40 -36.43
N ASP A 233 12.59 -4.07 -36.46
CA ASP A 233 11.31 -3.46 -36.11
C ASP A 233 10.99 -3.72 -34.62
N ALA A 234 11.06 -2.66 -33.81
CA ALA A 234 10.81 -2.72 -32.37
C ALA A 234 9.39 -3.20 -32.06
N LEU A 235 8.40 -2.75 -32.85
CA LEU A 235 7.01 -3.17 -32.63
C LEU A 235 6.82 -4.67 -32.90
N GLN A 236 7.44 -5.19 -33.95
CA GLN A 236 7.40 -6.64 -34.24
C GLN A 236 8.06 -7.46 -33.12
N GLY A 237 9.15 -6.95 -32.55
CA GLY A 237 9.79 -7.51 -31.36
C GLY A 237 8.84 -7.52 -30.15
N ALA A 238 8.22 -6.38 -29.86
CA ALA A 238 7.25 -6.23 -28.78
C ALA A 238 6.08 -7.20 -28.91
N VAL A 239 5.47 -7.27 -30.08
CA VAL A 239 4.32 -8.18 -30.35
C VAL A 239 4.68 -9.64 -30.08
N ARG A 240 5.87 -10.09 -30.50
CA ARG A 240 6.31 -11.47 -30.24
C ARG A 240 6.51 -11.75 -28.76
N ILE A 241 7.07 -10.80 -28.00
CA ILE A 241 7.26 -10.95 -26.55
C ILE A 241 5.91 -11.00 -25.85
N ILE A 242 5.01 -10.06 -26.15
CA ILE A 242 3.66 -10.01 -25.57
C ILE A 242 2.89 -11.30 -25.89
N ALA A 243 2.90 -11.76 -27.13
CA ALA A 243 2.22 -12.99 -27.51
C ALA A 243 2.78 -14.24 -26.80
N GLY A 244 4.11 -14.31 -26.63
CA GLY A 244 4.77 -15.38 -25.87
C GLY A 244 4.35 -15.37 -24.40
N LEU A 245 4.39 -14.21 -23.74
CA LEU A 245 3.98 -14.06 -22.34
C LEU A 245 2.50 -14.41 -22.14
N CYS A 246 1.62 -13.97 -23.03
CA CYS A 246 0.19 -14.33 -22.96
C CYS A 246 -0.02 -15.84 -23.08
N GLY A 247 0.73 -16.52 -23.97
CA GLY A 247 0.68 -17.97 -24.12
C GLY A 247 1.07 -18.72 -22.84
N GLU A 248 2.21 -18.36 -22.25
CA GLU A 248 2.69 -18.97 -21.00
C GLU A 248 1.73 -18.71 -19.83
N ILE A 249 1.17 -17.51 -19.70
CA ILE A 249 0.18 -17.19 -18.67
C ILE A 249 -1.06 -18.08 -18.81
N CYS A 250 -1.56 -18.29 -20.03
CA CYS A 250 -2.69 -19.18 -20.28
C CYS A 250 -2.38 -20.62 -19.88
N GLU A 251 -1.20 -21.13 -20.18
CA GLU A 251 -0.77 -22.48 -19.79
C GLU A 251 -0.68 -22.65 -18.28
N LEU A 252 -0.07 -21.68 -17.57
CA LEU A 252 0.04 -21.68 -16.12
C LEU A 252 -1.34 -21.65 -15.44
N ARG A 253 -2.28 -20.83 -15.94
CA ARG A 253 -3.66 -20.82 -15.44
C ARG A 253 -4.35 -22.15 -15.58
N GLN A 254 -4.21 -22.82 -16.73
CA GLN A 254 -4.77 -24.15 -16.96
C GLN A 254 -4.15 -25.21 -16.03
N GLN A 255 -2.84 -25.15 -15.80
CA GLN A 255 -2.17 -26.04 -14.87
C GLN A 255 -2.66 -25.83 -13.43
N THR A 256 -2.79 -24.56 -13.01
CA THR A 256 -3.29 -24.21 -11.67
C THR A 256 -4.74 -24.68 -11.48
N ALA A 257 -5.62 -24.46 -12.45
CA ALA A 257 -7.01 -24.92 -12.40
C ALA A 257 -7.08 -26.46 -12.28
N ARG A 258 -6.26 -27.18 -13.04
CA ARG A 258 -6.16 -28.66 -12.92
C ARG A 258 -5.73 -29.14 -11.53
N LEU A 259 -4.75 -28.45 -10.93
CA LEU A 259 -4.26 -28.78 -9.58
C LEU A 259 -5.33 -28.52 -8.51
N ARG A 260 -6.22 -27.56 -8.72
CA ARG A 260 -7.34 -27.24 -7.82
C ARG A 260 -8.59 -28.08 -8.08
N GLY A 261 -8.60 -28.94 -9.09
CA GLY A 261 -9.80 -29.71 -9.51
C GLY A 261 -10.89 -28.84 -10.12
N GLU A 262 -10.57 -27.65 -10.57
CA GLU A 262 -11.48 -26.73 -11.26
C GLU A 262 -11.66 -27.14 -12.74
N ASN A 263 -12.79 -26.80 -13.33
CA ASN A 263 -12.99 -27.01 -14.77
C ASN A 263 -12.00 -26.18 -15.57
N ALA A 264 -11.60 -26.68 -16.73
CA ALA A 264 -10.65 -26.00 -17.61
C ALA A 264 -11.12 -24.56 -17.87
N ILE A 265 -10.22 -23.60 -17.62
CA ILE A 265 -10.47 -22.18 -17.90
C ILE A 265 -10.57 -22.03 -19.41
N ASP A 266 -11.62 -21.36 -19.88
CA ASP A 266 -11.80 -21.03 -21.29
C ASP A 266 -10.59 -20.20 -21.77
N PRO A 267 -9.83 -20.68 -22.76
CA PRO A 267 -8.65 -19.97 -23.26
C PRO A 267 -9.02 -18.63 -23.94
N ASP A 268 -10.27 -18.46 -24.36
CA ASP A 268 -10.79 -17.25 -25.03
C ASP A 268 -11.37 -16.23 -24.04
N LEU A 269 -11.44 -16.57 -22.74
CA LEU A 269 -11.79 -15.56 -21.74
C LEU A 269 -10.72 -14.45 -21.74
N PRO A 270 -11.13 -13.19 -21.92
CA PRO A 270 -10.19 -12.09 -21.90
C PRO A 270 -9.39 -12.13 -20.60
N VAL A 271 -8.07 -12.17 -20.74
CA VAL A 271 -7.16 -11.91 -19.63
C VAL A 271 -7.60 -10.57 -19.06
N ASN A 272 -8.12 -10.57 -17.86
CA ASN A 272 -8.71 -9.37 -17.26
C ASN A 272 -7.77 -8.18 -17.45
N ARG A 273 -8.34 -7.13 -18.00
CA ARG A 273 -7.70 -5.84 -18.19
C ARG A 273 -7.46 -5.20 -16.84
#